data_e502b389beb75c32949d7ed45e8b49ba
#
_entry.id   e502b389beb75c32949d7ed45e8b49ba
#
_cell.length_a   1.000
_cell.length_b   1.000
_cell.length_c   1.000
_cell.angle_alpha   90.00
_cell.angle_beta   90.00
_cell.angle_gamma   90.00
#
_symmetry.space_group_name_H-M   'P 1'
#
loop_
_entity.id
_entity.type
_entity.pdbx_description
1 polymer ?
#
loop_
_entity_poly.entity_id
_entity_poly.type
_entity_poly.pdbx_seq_one_letter_code
_entity_poly.pdbx_strand_id
1 'polypeptide(L)'
;MKLLISVFSLLSIGISVFSQDSIQNIGIAHLENGKYRKAIKQFTKALELETDSCEIYYNRGNAYFDLEKYAQAIIDYSNALKINAEYIDAYNNRGAAYGRLKMYREARIDYNIVLRAEPLNELIYYNRGLDYYDAGAYAQAVDDFTSAIKIDPDFANAFLNRGIANYLLGIDGCSDLMEAKYLGADVHPKAIEGVCN
;
A
#
# COMPACT_ATOMS: atom_id res chain seq x y z
N MET A 1 -19.24 -18.25 -46.93
CA MET A 1 -18.87 -19.00 -45.72
C MET A 1 -17.79 -18.34 -44.85
N LYS A 2 -16.84 -17.56 -45.39
CA LYS A 2 -15.82 -16.85 -44.60
C LYS A 2 -16.32 -15.59 -43.83
N LEU A 3 -17.43 -14.94 -44.25
CA LEU A 3 -17.98 -13.73 -43.58
C LEU A 3 -18.78 -14.05 -42.32
N LEU A 4 -19.38 -15.22 -42.20
CA LEU A 4 -20.17 -15.62 -41.02
C LEU A 4 -19.30 -15.98 -39.81
N ILE A 5 -18.07 -16.45 -40.02
CA ILE A 5 -17.16 -16.80 -38.93
C ILE A 5 -16.63 -15.54 -38.22
N SER A 6 -16.44 -14.42 -38.93
CA SER A 6 -15.94 -13.17 -38.34
C SER A 6 -16.99 -12.46 -37.48
N VAL A 7 -18.25 -12.56 -37.85
CA VAL A 7 -19.36 -11.92 -37.07
C VAL A 7 -19.64 -12.66 -35.76
N PHE A 8 -19.57 -14.00 -35.75
CA PHE A 8 -19.72 -14.81 -34.55
C PHE A 8 -18.56 -14.61 -33.58
N SER A 9 -17.32 -14.45 -34.06
CA SER A 9 -16.17 -14.18 -33.21
C SER A 9 -16.24 -12.78 -32.58
N LEU A 10 -16.67 -11.75 -33.30
CA LEU A 10 -16.83 -10.39 -32.78
C LEU A 10 -17.99 -10.30 -31.77
N LEU A 11 -19.09 -11.01 -31.98
CA LEU A 11 -20.22 -11.07 -31.04
C LEU A 11 -19.84 -11.81 -29.74
N SER A 12 -19.09 -12.90 -29.82
CA SER A 12 -18.63 -13.64 -28.64
C SER A 12 -17.62 -12.83 -27.79
N ILE A 13 -16.71 -12.09 -28.43
CA ILE A 13 -15.78 -11.19 -27.75
C ILE A 13 -16.54 -10.05 -27.08
N GLY A 14 -17.50 -9.40 -27.76
CA GLY A 14 -18.29 -8.30 -27.18
C GLY A 14 -19.13 -8.74 -25.96
N ILE A 15 -19.71 -9.94 -26.00
CA ILE A 15 -20.46 -10.48 -24.86
C ILE A 15 -19.55 -10.84 -23.68
N SER A 16 -18.35 -11.34 -23.92
CA SER A 16 -17.41 -11.69 -22.85
C SER A 16 -16.87 -10.44 -22.15
N VAL A 17 -16.51 -9.40 -22.88
CA VAL A 17 -16.03 -8.12 -22.31
C VAL A 17 -17.13 -7.46 -21.47
N PHE A 18 -18.36 -7.35 -22.00
CA PHE A 18 -19.49 -6.77 -21.25
C PHE A 18 -19.78 -7.54 -19.95
N SER A 19 -19.65 -8.87 -19.97
CA SER A 19 -19.88 -9.69 -18.77
C SER A 19 -18.75 -9.53 -17.74
N GLN A 20 -17.53 -9.32 -18.18
CA GLN A 20 -16.37 -9.10 -17.32
C GLN A 20 -16.45 -7.75 -16.60
N ASP A 21 -16.70 -6.66 -17.33
CA ASP A 21 -16.86 -5.32 -16.74
C ASP A 21 -17.97 -5.31 -15.68
N SER A 22 -19.08 -6.01 -15.94
CA SER A 22 -20.15 -6.17 -14.97
C SER A 22 -19.70 -6.93 -13.71
N ILE A 23 -18.92 -8.02 -13.86
CA ILE A 23 -18.41 -8.81 -12.74
C ILE A 23 -17.36 -8.04 -11.96
N GLN A 24 -16.45 -7.32 -12.63
CA GLN A 24 -15.45 -6.44 -12.00
C GLN A 24 -16.13 -5.36 -11.16
N ASN A 25 -17.14 -4.66 -11.71
CA ASN A 25 -17.88 -3.62 -10.99
C ASN A 25 -18.62 -4.17 -9.75
N ILE A 26 -19.16 -5.38 -9.81
CA ILE A 26 -19.74 -6.06 -8.64
C ILE A 26 -18.64 -6.36 -7.61
N GLY A 27 -17.43 -6.75 -8.06
CA GLY A 27 -16.28 -6.96 -7.20
C GLY A 27 -15.85 -5.68 -6.47
N ILE A 28 -15.76 -4.57 -7.19
CA ILE A 28 -15.44 -3.24 -6.64
C ILE A 28 -16.49 -2.82 -5.60
N ALA A 29 -17.78 -2.93 -5.93
CA ALA A 29 -18.85 -2.62 -4.99
C ALA A 29 -18.80 -3.49 -3.72
N HIS A 30 -18.37 -4.73 -3.81
CA HIS A 30 -18.14 -5.58 -2.64
C HIS A 30 -16.91 -5.12 -1.84
N LEU A 31 -15.82 -4.71 -2.49
CA LEU A 31 -14.62 -4.19 -1.86
C LEU A 31 -14.93 -2.93 -1.04
N GLU A 32 -15.58 -1.94 -1.65
CA GLU A 32 -16.00 -0.69 -1.02
C GLU A 32 -16.93 -0.89 0.19
N ASN A 33 -17.74 -1.95 0.17
CA ASN A 33 -18.64 -2.31 1.27
C ASN A 33 -17.96 -3.23 2.32
N GLY A 34 -16.65 -3.42 2.30
CA GLY A 34 -15.91 -4.28 3.23
C GLY A 34 -16.23 -5.78 3.08
N LYS A 35 -16.88 -6.19 1.99
CA LYS A 35 -17.24 -7.60 1.75
C LYS A 35 -16.12 -8.32 0.99
N TYR A 36 -14.91 -8.27 1.53
CA TYR A 36 -13.67 -8.69 0.87
C TYR A 36 -13.70 -10.11 0.29
N ARG A 37 -14.26 -11.10 1.01
CA ARG A 37 -14.39 -12.46 0.49
C ARG A 37 -15.30 -12.56 -0.75
N LYS A 38 -16.36 -11.71 -0.83
CA LYS A 38 -17.23 -11.65 -1.99
C LYS A 38 -16.52 -10.94 -3.15
N ALA A 39 -15.78 -9.88 -2.87
CA ALA A 39 -14.95 -9.18 -3.85
C ALA A 39 -13.95 -10.13 -4.50
N ILE A 40 -13.17 -10.88 -3.71
CA ILE A 40 -12.22 -11.89 -4.21
C ILE A 40 -12.91 -12.89 -5.13
N LYS A 41 -14.10 -13.39 -4.76
CA LYS A 41 -14.85 -14.34 -5.61
C LYS A 41 -15.20 -13.73 -6.97
N GLN A 42 -15.65 -12.46 -6.99
CA GLN A 42 -15.98 -11.79 -8.25
C GLN A 42 -14.75 -11.52 -9.10
N PHE A 43 -13.67 -10.98 -8.51
CA PHE A 43 -12.42 -10.74 -9.24
C PHE A 43 -11.81 -12.04 -9.77
N THR A 44 -11.86 -13.13 -9.02
CA THR A 44 -11.40 -14.45 -9.49
C THR A 44 -12.22 -14.90 -10.71
N LYS A 45 -13.55 -14.74 -10.66
CA LYS A 45 -14.41 -15.07 -11.80
C LYS A 45 -14.12 -14.16 -13.02
N ALA A 46 -13.83 -12.88 -12.80
CA ALA A 46 -13.46 -11.96 -13.88
C ALA A 46 -12.14 -12.39 -14.55
N LEU A 47 -11.15 -12.82 -13.77
CA LEU A 47 -9.86 -13.32 -14.27
C LEU A 47 -9.94 -14.66 -15.00
N GLU A 48 -11.00 -15.46 -14.78
CA GLU A 48 -11.27 -16.67 -15.57
C GLU A 48 -11.74 -16.33 -16.99
N LEU A 49 -12.30 -15.12 -17.18
CA LEU A 49 -12.77 -14.65 -18.50
C LEU A 49 -11.69 -13.91 -19.27
N GLU A 50 -10.81 -13.20 -18.56
CA GLU A 50 -9.66 -12.49 -19.10
C GLU A 50 -8.54 -12.43 -18.07
N THR A 51 -7.31 -12.76 -18.48
CA THR A 51 -6.16 -12.88 -17.59
C THR A 51 -5.28 -11.63 -17.56
N ASP A 52 -5.46 -10.68 -18.47
CA ASP A 52 -4.55 -9.55 -18.71
C ASP A 52 -5.09 -8.22 -18.21
N SER A 53 -5.80 -8.21 -17.06
CA SER A 53 -6.28 -6.99 -16.42
C SER A 53 -5.49 -6.67 -15.16
N CYS A 54 -4.65 -5.64 -15.23
CA CYS A 54 -3.87 -5.18 -14.08
C CYS A 54 -4.77 -4.65 -12.97
N GLU A 55 -5.90 -4.01 -13.29
CA GLU A 55 -6.86 -3.47 -12.33
C GLU A 55 -7.55 -4.59 -11.54
N ILE A 56 -7.90 -5.71 -12.18
CA ILE A 56 -8.56 -6.83 -11.49
C ILE A 56 -7.60 -7.48 -10.51
N TYR A 57 -6.34 -7.71 -10.91
CA TYR A 57 -5.31 -8.20 -9.99
C TYR A 57 -5.08 -7.22 -8.83
N TYR A 58 -4.93 -5.92 -9.12
CA TYR A 58 -4.74 -4.90 -8.09
C TYR A 58 -5.89 -4.88 -7.08
N ASN A 59 -7.14 -4.83 -7.54
CA ASN A 59 -8.32 -4.80 -6.68
C ASN A 59 -8.49 -6.10 -5.87
N ARG A 60 -8.16 -7.26 -6.44
CA ARG A 60 -8.15 -8.52 -5.70
C ARG A 60 -7.03 -8.55 -4.66
N GLY A 61 -5.88 -7.99 -4.99
CA GLY A 61 -4.77 -7.76 -4.06
C GLY A 61 -5.20 -6.90 -2.87
N ASN A 62 -5.92 -5.80 -3.11
CA ASN A 62 -6.48 -4.96 -2.04
C ASN A 62 -7.44 -5.76 -1.15
N ALA A 63 -8.34 -6.55 -1.73
CA ALA A 63 -9.24 -7.38 -0.95
C ALA A 63 -8.51 -8.47 -0.13
N TYR A 64 -7.40 -9.00 -0.63
CA TYR A 64 -6.53 -9.89 0.14
C TYR A 64 -5.79 -9.14 1.25
N PHE A 65 -5.29 -7.94 0.98
CA PHE A 65 -4.60 -7.11 1.96
C PHE A 65 -5.51 -6.79 3.16
N ASP A 66 -6.75 -6.36 2.90
CA ASP A 66 -7.75 -6.04 3.92
C ASP A 66 -8.21 -7.27 4.74
N LEU A 67 -8.02 -8.47 4.21
CA LEU A 67 -8.18 -9.73 4.95
C LEU A 67 -6.88 -10.20 5.63
N GLU A 68 -5.85 -9.37 5.69
CA GLU A 68 -4.53 -9.68 6.24
C GLU A 68 -3.83 -10.86 5.53
N LYS A 69 -4.26 -11.19 4.32
CA LYS A 69 -3.67 -12.24 3.48
C LYS A 69 -2.55 -11.66 2.62
N TYR A 70 -1.53 -11.12 3.28
CA TYR A 70 -0.48 -10.33 2.64
C TYR A 70 0.30 -11.09 1.57
N ALA A 71 0.54 -12.40 1.76
CA ALA A 71 1.23 -13.21 0.75
C ALA A 71 0.43 -13.32 -0.56
N GLN A 72 -0.90 -13.47 -0.47
CA GLN A 72 -1.78 -13.48 -1.63
C GLN A 72 -1.87 -12.09 -2.29
N ALA A 73 -1.92 -11.03 -1.48
CA ALA A 73 -1.90 -9.66 -1.97
C ALA A 73 -0.62 -9.38 -2.78
N ILE A 74 0.55 -9.78 -2.28
CA ILE A 74 1.83 -9.64 -2.98
C ILE A 74 1.83 -10.33 -4.33
N ILE A 75 1.27 -11.55 -4.42
CA ILE A 75 1.15 -12.28 -5.68
C ILE A 75 0.30 -11.49 -6.69
N ASP A 76 -0.85 -10.98 -6.25
CA ASP A 76 -1.76 -10.26 -7.11
C ASP A 76 -1.18 -8.90 -7.54
N TYR A 77 -0.60 -8.11 -6.65
CA TYR A 77 0.10 -6.88 -7.02
C TYR A 77 1.26 -7.16 -8.00
N SER A 78 1.99 -8.25 -7.78
CA SER A 78 3.08 -8.63 -8.69
C SER A 78 2.57 -9.04 -10.08
N ASN A 79 1.38 -9.63 -10.18
CA ASN A 79 0.75 -9.92 -11.46
C ASN A 79 0.25 -8.63 -12.14
N ALA A 80 -0.33 -7.69 -11.39
CA ALA A 80 -0.68 -6.37 -11.89
C ALA A 80 0.55 -5.66 -12.48
N LEU A 81 1.67 -5.68 -11.77
CA LEU A 81 2.93 -5.05 -12.18
C LEU A 81 3.63 -5.76 -13.36
N LYS A 82 3.39 -7.05 -13.59
CA LYS A 82 3.85 -7.73 -14.82
C LYS A 82 3.11 -7.23 -16.05
N ILE A 83 1.84 -6.86 -15.91
CA ILE A 83 0.99 -6.35 -17.00
C ILE A 83 1.27 -4.86 -17.21
N ASN A 84 1.32 -4.07 -16.13
CA ASN A 84 1.62 -2.65 -16.16
C ASN A 84 2.73 -2.32 -15.15
N ALA A 85 3.96 -2.21 -15.61
CA ALA A 85 5.12 -1.90 -14.79
C ALA A 85 5.15 -0.44 -14.26
N GLU A 86 4.26 0.43 -14.75
CA GLU A 86 4.14 1.82 -14.30
C GLU A 86 3.00 2.03 -13.29
N TYR A 87 2.37 0.96 -12.81
CA TYR A 87 1.26 1.05 -11.86
C TYR A 87 1.76 1.38 -10.45
N ILE A 88 1.96 2.66 -10.16
CA ILE A 88 2.59 3.17 -8.93
C ILE A 88 1.84 2.71 -7.67
N ASP A 89 0.50 2.73 -7.66
CA ASP A 89 -0.31 2.26 -6.53
C ASP A 89 -0.05 0.79 -6.18
N ALA A 90 0.22 -0.05 -7.19
CA ALA A 90 0.52 -1.46 -6.95
C ALA A 90 1.88 -1.66 -6.27
N TYR A 91 2.89 -0.82 -6.57
CA TYR A 91 4.15 -0.81 -5.82
C TYR A 91 3.93 -0.37 -4.38
N ASN A 92 3.18 0.72 -4.15
CA ASN A 92 2.88 1.20 -2.81
C ASN A 92 2.23 0.10 -1.95
N ASN A 93 1.16 -0.50 -2.46
CA ASN A 93 0.40 -1.50 -1.71
C ASN A 93 1.19 -2.81 -1.54
N ARG A 94 2.03 -3.19 -2.53
CA ARG A 94 2.93 -4.35 -2.40
C ARG A 94 4.02 -4.08 -1.37
N GLY A 95 4.59 -2.88 -1.33
CA GLY A 95 5.52 -2.43 -0.31
C GLY A 95 4.92 -2.55 1.08
N ALA A 96 3.69 -2.03 1.27
CA ALA A 96 2.96 -2.17 2.53
C ALA A 96 2.73 -3.65 2.91
N ALA A 97 2.36 -4.50 1.96
CA ALA A 97 2.18 -5.94 2.21
C ALA A 97 3.48 -6.64 2.59
N TYR A 98 4.61 -6.26 1.97
CA TYR A 98 5.93 -6.74 2.36
C TYR A 98 6.31 -6.30 3.78
N GLY A 99 6.07 -5.04 4.14
CA GLY A 99 6.29 -4.53 5.50
C GLY A 99 5.52 -5.32 6.55
N ARG A 100 4.22 -5.61 6.29
CA ARG A 100 3.39 -6.47 7.18
C ARG A 100 3.96 -7.87 7.38
N LEU A 101 4.66 -8.42 6.40
CA LEU A 101 5.37 -9.70 6.50
C LEU A 101 6.81 -9.56 7.01
N LYS A 102 7.24 -8.35 7.42
CA LYS A 102 8.61 -8.03 7.86
C LYS A 102 9.67 -8.26 6.78
N MET A 103 9.26 -8.25 5.52
CA MET A 103 10.13 -8.32 4.35
C MET A 103 10.60 -6.90 3.99
N TYR A 104 11.27 -6.24 4.94
CA TYR A 104 11.57 -4.80 4.88
C TYR A 104 12.46 -4.40 3.70
N ARG A 105 13.32 -5.31 3.24
CA ARG A 105 14.18 -5.05 2.07
C ARG A 105 13.34 -4.91 0.80
N GLU A 106 12.40 -5.81 0.58
CA GLU A 106 11.50 -5.83 -0.56
C GLU A 106 10.55 -4.63 -0.52
N ALA A 107 10.01 -4.31 0.64
CA ALA A 107 9.16 -3.15 0.86
C ALA A 107 9.88 -1.84 0.45
N ARG A 108 11.12 -1.65 0.90
CA ARG A 108 11.91 -0.46 0.56
C ARG A 108 12.26 -0.35 -0.92
N ILE A 109 12.41 -1.47 -1.63
CA ILE A 109 12.59 -1.44 -3.09
C ILE A 109 11.35 -0.85 -3.75
N ASP A 110 10.16 -1.29 -3.37
CA ASP A 110 8.90 -0.81 -3.90
C ASP A 110 8.67 0.68 -3.54
N TYR A 111 8.84 1.07 -2.28
CA TYR A 111 8.72 2.48 -1.86
C TYR A 111 9.73 3.40 -2.57
N ASN A 112 10.94 2.93 -2.86
CA ASN A 112 11.91 3.71 -3.64
C ASN A 112 11.43 3.95 -5.08
N ILE A 113 10.64 3.03 -5.67
CA ILE A 113 10.04 3.23 -6.99
C ILE A 113 8.96 4.31 -6.89
N VAL A 114 8.07 4.22 -5.88
CA VAL A 114 7.03 5.22 -5.65
C VAL A 114 7.64 6.61 -5.44
N LEU A 115 8.65 6.75 -4.57
CA LEU A 115 9.28 8.04 -4.27
C LEU A 115 10.04 8.66 -5.45
N ARG A 116 10.45 7.87 -6.45
CA ARG A 116 10.99 8.42 -7.71
C ARG A 116 9.90 9.02 -8.58
N ALA A 117 8.71 8.46 -8.57
CA ALA A 117 7.56 8.99 -9.30
C ALA A 117 6.87 10.13 -8.53
N GLU A 118 6.81 10.03 -7.22
CA GLU A 118 6.11 10.94 -6.31
C GLU A 118 7.04 11.41 -5.18
N PRO A 119 8.00 12.31 -5.46
CA PRO A 119 9.02 12.70 -4.49
C PRO A 119 8.51 13.55 -3.31
N LEU A 120 7.26 14.02 -3.36
CA LEU A 120 6.60 14.80 -2.31
C LEU A 120 5.43 14.03 -1.66
N ASN A 121 5.55 12.70 -1.57
CA ASN A 121 4.54 11.87 -0.90
C ASN A 121 4.99 11.54 0.52
N GLU A 122 4.47 12.29 1.51
CA GLU A 122 4.80 12.18 2.93
C GLU A 122 4.47 10.80 3.50
N LEU A 123 3.37 10.18 3.01
CA LEU A 123 2.95 8.87 3.50
C LEU A 123 3.93 7.77 3.12
N ILE A 124 4.56 7.86 1.95
CA ILE A 124 5.53 6.86 1.51
C ILE A 124 6.84 6.99 2.30
N TYR A 125 7.31 8.21 2.55
CA TYR A 125 8.42 8.41 3.47
C TYR A 125 8.09 7.86 4.86
N TYR A 126 6.92 8.16 5.39
CA TYR A 126 6.49 7.65 6.69
C TYR A 126 6.44 6.12 6.74
N ASN A 127 5.82 5.47 5.75
CA ASN A 127 5.74 4.01 5.69
C ASN A 127 7.12 3.36 5.57
N ARG A 128 8.02 3.90 4.75
CA ARG A 128 9.41 3.42 4.64
C ARG A 128 10.19 3.65 5.92
N GLY A 129 9.94 4.77 6.60
CA GLY A 129 10.47 5.08 7.92
C GLY A 129 10.06 4.07 8.98
N LEU A 130 8.79 3.64 8.98
CA LEU A 130 8.31 2.56 9.85
C LEU A 130 9.04 1.23 9.57
N ASP A 131 9.23 0.88 8.31
CA ASP A 131 9.98 -0.33 7.94
C ASP A 131 11.46 -0.26 8.38
N TYR A 132 12.08 0.92 8.31
CA TYR A 132 13.42 1.12 8.88
C TYR A 132 13.41 1.02 10.40
N TYR A 133 12.43 1.61 11.06
CA TYR A 133 12.27 1.54 12.52
C TYR A 133 12.10 0.09 13.00
N ASP A 134 11.20 -0.66 12.39
CA ASP A 134 10.94 -2.05 12.73
C ASP A 134 12.13 -2.98 12.42
N ALA A 135 12.96 -2.60 11.45
CA ALA A 135 14.22 -3.28 11.15
C ALA A 135 15.37 -2.89 12.11
N GLY A 136 15.14 -1.98 13.07
CA GLY A 136 16.18 -1.46 13.97
C GLY A 136 17.11 -0.44 13.34
N ALA A 137 16.83 0.03 12.14
CA ALA A 137 17.62 1.00 11.39
C ALA A 137 17.16 2.44 11.73
N TYR A 138 17.27 2.81 13.01
CA TYR A 138 16.66 4.03 13.56
C TYR A 138 17.16 5.33 12.90
N ALA A 139 18.42 5.40 12.50
CA ALA A 139 18.94 6.59 11.83
C ALA A 139 18.23 6.84 10.48
N GLN A 140 18.05 5.80 9.68
CA GLN A 140 17.32 5.88 8.41
C GLN A 140 15.82 6.18 8.63
N ALA A 141 15.25 5.65 9.72
CA ALA A 141 13.87 5.98 10.11
C ALA A 141 13.72 7.47 10.42
N VAL A 142 14.65 8.07 11.17
CA VAL A 142 14.68 9.52 11.48
C VAL A 142 14.77 10.35 10.21
N ASP A 143 15.62 9.96 9.24
CA ASP A 143 15.73 10.66 7.96
C ASP A 143 14.40 10.65 7.18
N ASP A 144 13.72 9.51 7.14
CA ASP A 144 12.46 9.36 6.45
C ASP A 144 11.32 10.09 7.16
N PHE A 145 11.20 9.99 8.48
CA PHE A 145 10.22 10.77 9.24
C PHE A 145 10.46 12.27 9.12
N THR A 146 11.73 12.69 9.06
CA THR A 146 12.07 14.10 8.82
C THR A 146 11.63 14.56 7.44
N SER A 147 11.76 13.71 6.43
CA SER A 147 11.29 13.99 5.07
C SER A 147 9.76 14.11 5.06
N ALA A 148 9.05 13.21 5.72
CA ALA A 148 7.59 13.26 5.86
C ALA A 148 7.12 14.57 6.54
N ILE A 149 7.73 14.96 7.67
CA ILE A 149 7.44 16.19 8.40
C ILE A 149 7.75 17.45 7.57
N LYS A 150 8.80 17.41 6.76
CA LYS A 150 9.14 18.53 5.87
C LYS A 150 8.08 18.77 4.81
N ILE A 151 7.44 17.71 4.34
CA ILE A 151 6.36 17.77 3.33
C ILE A 151 5.04 18.13 4.01
N ASP A 152 4.68 17.46 5.10
CA ASP A 152 3.52 17.74 5.93
C ASP A 152 3.96 18.09 7.36
N PRO A 153 4.04 19.41 7.72
CA PRO A 153 4.41 19.85 9.05
C PRO A 153 3.38 19.50 10.15
N ASP A 154 2.18 19.09 9.81
CA ASP A 154 1.13 18.71 10.75
C ASP A 154 1.03 17.18 10.91
N PHE A 155 1.99 16.42 10.39
CA PHE A 155 1.99 14.96 10.44
C PHE A 155 2.37 14.43 11.83
N ALA A 156 1.42 14.48 12.76
CA ALA A 156 1.58 14.12 14.17
C ALA A 156 2.29 12.78 14.42
N ASN A 157 1.91 11.73 13.65
CA ASN A 157 2.51 10.40 13.82
C ASN A 157 3.98 10.33 13.35
N ALA A 158 4.38 11.17 12.42
CA ALA A 158 5.78 11.23 11.98
C ALA A 158 6.66 11.87 13.07
N PHE A 159 6.17 12.92 13.74
CA PHE A 159 6.83 13.47 14.94
C PHE A 159 6.95 12.42 16.05
N LEU A 160 5.85 11.72 16.39
CA LEU A 160 5.84 10.69 17.42
C LEU A 160 6.94 9.63 17.15
N ASN A 161 6.94 9.07 15.95
CA ASN A 161 7.87 7.99 15.62
C ASN A 161 9.31 8.49 15.47
N ARG A 162 9.54 9.74 14.98
CA ARG A 162 10.87 10.35 14.96
C ARG A 162 11.41 10.57 16.36
N GLY A 163 10.60 11.09 17.29
CA GLY A 163 10.98 11.28 18.67
C GLY A 163 11.38 9.98 19.36
N ILE A 164 10.62 8.92 19.14
CA ILE A 164 10.96 7.59 19.68
C ILE A 164 12.23 7.04 19.02
N ALA A 165 12.40 7.19 17.71
CA ALA A 165 13.58 6.72 17.01
C ALA A 165 14.85 7.49 17.46
N ASN A 166 14.76 8.82 17.68
CA ASN A 166 15.82 9.64 18.25
C ASN A 166 16.23 9.15 19.64
N TYR A 167 15.25 8.91 20.53
CA TYR A 167 15.52 8.37 21.86
C TYR A 167 16.27 7.04 21.81
N LEU A 168 15.90 6.14 20.91
CA LEU A 168 16.59 4.85 20.73
C LEU A 168 18.01 5.00 20.20
N LEU A 169 18.33 6.12 19.57
CA LEU A 169 19.70 6.51 19.17
C LEU A 169 20.49 7.25 20.27
N GLY A 170 19.89 7.49 21.43
CA GLY A 170 20.48 8.31 22.49
C GLY A 170 20.44 9.82 22.21
N ILE A 171 19.55 10.26 21.30
CA ILE A 171 19.34 11.66 20.93
C ILE A 171 18.04 12.16 21.60
N ASP A 172 17.99 13.44 21.94
CA ASP A 172 16.77 14.03 22.49
C ASP A 172 15.58 13.90 21.51
N GLY A 173 14.53 13.23 21.95
CA GLY A 173 13.28 13.06 21.22
C GLY A 173 12.10 13.79 21.88
N CYS A 174 12.33 14.49 23.00
CA CYS A 174 11.26 15.07 23.80
C CYS A 174 10.48 16.15 23.04
N SER A 175 11.17 17.02 22.30
CA SER A 175 10.52 18.07 21.51
C SER A 175 9.56 17.50 20.47
N ASP A 176 9.94 16.41 19.80
CA ASP A 176 9.10 15.72 18.83
C ASP A 176 7.86 15.08 19.48
N LEU A 177 8.01 14.46 20.66
CA LEU A 177 6.85 13.91 21.39
C LEU A 177 5.87 14.99 21.86
N MET A 178 6.37 16.14 22.27
CA MET A 178 5.53 17.27 22.64
C MET A 178 4.78 17.85 21.44
N GLU A 179 5.45 17.96 20.28
CA GLU A 179 4.81 18.41 19.03
C GLU A 179 3.77 17.40 18.55
N ALA A 180 4.10 16.10 18.55
CA ALA A 180 3.15 15.04 18.22
C ALA A 180 1.86 15.12 19.07
N LYS A 181 2.01 15.35 20.38
CA LYS A 181 0.87 15.53 21.29
C LYS A 181 0.08 16.80 20.98
N TYR A 182 0.77 17.90 20.69
CA TYR A 182 0.12 19.17 20.32
C TYR A 182 -0.70 19.01 19.03
N LEU A 183 -0.19 18.27 18.06
CA LEU A 183 -0.87 17.95 16.80
C LEU A 183 -1.95 16.86 16.93
N GLY A 184 -2.18 16.33 18.14
CA GLY A 184 -3.27 15.40 18.42
C GLY A 184 -2.92 13.93 18.31
N ALA A 185 -1.65 13.55 18.22
CA ALA A 185 -1.25 12.14 18.31
C ALA A 185 -1.55 11.58 19.71
N ASP A 186 -1.94 10.31 19.77
CA ASP A 186 -2.10 9.57 21.03
C ASP A 186 -0.73 9.19 21.59
N VAL A 187 -0.13 10.11 22.33
CA VAL A 187 1.18 9.93 22.98
C VAL A 187 0.99 9.40 24.39
N HIS A 188 1.33 8.14 24.60
CA HIS A 188 1.19 7.54 25.94
C HIS A 188 2.06 8.30 26.95
N PRO A 189 1.52 8.66 28.15
CA PRO A 189 2.25 9.47 29.16
C PRO A 189 3.62 8.90 29.55
N LYS A 190 3.73 7.56 29.65
CA LYS A 190 5.02 6.90 29.96
C LYS A 190 6.07 7.07 28.85
N ALA A 191 5.66 7.27 27.59
CA ALA A 191 6.63 7.56 26.53
C ALA A 191 7.25 8.94 26.76
N ILE A 192 6.46 9.94 27.15
CA ILE A 192 6.96 11.28 27.49
C ILE A 192 7.90 11.18 28.72
N GLU A 193 7.47 10.52 29.81
CA GLU A 193 8.31 10.33 30.99
C GLU A 193 9.65 9.65 30.69
N GLY A 194 9.64 8.64 29.82
CA GLY A 194 10.84 7.90 29.44
C GLY A 194 11.79 8.64 28.52
N VAL A 195 11.26 9.50 27.64
CA VAL A 195 12.05 10.20 26.62
C VAL A 195 12.46 11.61 27.10
N CYS A 196 11.66 12.26 27.98
CA CYS A 196 11.90 13.63 28.41
C CYS A 196 12.62 13.74 29.78
N ASN A 197 12.97 12.63 30.43
CA ASN A 197 13.74 12.58 31.67
C ASN A 197 15.08 11.89 31.45
#